data_462c5c4692e0c2c026584c16f3d24b36
#
_entry.id   462c5c4692e0c2c026584c16f3d24b36
#
_cell.length_a   1.000
_cell.length_b   1.000
_cell.length_c   1.000
_cell.angle_alpha   90.00
_cell.angle_beta   90.00
_cell.angle_gamma   90.00
#
_symmetry.space_group_name_H-M   'P 1'
#
loop_
_entity.id
_entity.type
_entity.pdbx_description
1 polymer ?
#
loop_
_entity_poly.entity_id
_entity_poly.type
_entity_poly.pdbx_seq_one_letter_code
_entity_poly.pdbx_strand_id
1 'polypeptide(L)'
;RYSWPLINSDEKTNKHSLRPGYIKHCLNTSYKNLKLKTIDLYFLHNPEIALNYLDPEDFYSTLLQNFVMLEDEVRQGRIRGYGLATWQGLRISPESKNYIDLNRVLEIANMAAGYKQHNFVGIELPINVLINEAVTYPNQMYNGTPVSVIEFAKNNNLKVFTSNSVMYGEDNEKINSHYNFDYGLSS
;
A
#
# COMPACT_ATOMS: atom_id res chain seq x y z
N ARG A 1 24.10 -14.41 -8.89
CA ARG A 1 23.15 -14.05 -7.80
C ARG A 1 23.50 -12.64 -7.35
N TYR A 2 22.73 -11.65 -7.74
CA TYR A 2 22.87 -10.29 -7.20
C TYR A 2 22.27 -10.30 -5.80
N SER A 3 23.10 -10.19 -4.78
CA SER A 3 22.65 -9.88 -3.42
C SER A 3 22.42 -8.37 -3.32
N TRP A 4 21.19 -7.94 -3.37
CA TRP A 4 20.88 -6.55 -3.06
C TRP A 4 21.08 -6.34 -1.55
N PRO A 5 21.85 -5.33 -1.16
CA PRO A 5 21.99 -5.04 0.26
C PRO A 5 20.63 -4.64 0.81
N LEU A 6 20.18 -5.34 1.84
CA LEU A 6 19.00 -5.00 2.62
C LEU A 6 19.18 -3.62 3.27
N ILE A 7 18.09 -2.97 3.64
CA ILE A 7 18.09 -1.62 4.22
C ILE A 7 18.92 -1.57 5.52
N ASN A 8 19.04 -2.68 6.23
CA ASN A 8 19.91 -2.84 7.41
C ASN A 8 20.57 -4.22 7.47
N SER A 9 21.80 -4.24 8.04
CA SER A 9 22.63 -5.42 8.19
C SER A 9 22.22 -6.39 9.30
N ASP A 10 21.17 -6.11 10.08
CA ASP A 10 20.65 -6.99 11.13
C ASP A 10 19.65 -8.00 10.55
N GLU A 11 20.16 -8.78 9.76
CA GLU A 11 19.69 -9.53 8.63
C GLU A 11 18.87 -10.77 8.94
N LYS A 12 18.49 -11.06 10.14
CA LYS A 12 17.90 -12.38 10.40
C LYS A 12 16.42 -12.49 10.03
N THR A 13 15.71 -11.38 9.71
CA THR A 13 14.26 -11.43 9.52
C THR A 13 13.67 -10.62 8.38
N ASN A 14 14.38 -9.71 7.70
CA ASN A 14 13.73 -8.79 6.77
C ASN A 14 14.22 -8.92 5.31
N LYS A 15 13.40 -9.60 4.52
CA LYS A 15 13.51 -9.69 3.04
C LYS A 15 12.83 -8.50 2.35
N HIS A 16 12.58 -7.38 3.04
CA HIS A 16 11.88 -6.22 2.51
C HIS A 16 12.87 -5.10 2.17
N SER A 17 12.68 -4.43 1.03
CA SER A 17 13.48 -3.27 0.63
C SER A 17 12.66 -2.30 -0.20
N LEU A 18 12.72 -1.01 0.13
CA LEU A 18 12.15 0.09 -0.65
C LEU A 18 13.19 0.81 -1.53
N ARG A 19 14.42 0.31 -1.65
CA ARG A 19 15.44 0.94 -2.50
C ARG A 19 14.96 0.96 -3.95
N PRO A 20 15.00 2.11 -4.66
CA PRO A 20 14.50 2.21 -6.04
C PRO A 20 15.12 1.19 -7.00
N GLY A 21 16.42 0.91 -6.85
CA GLY A 21 17.10 -0.12 -7.65
C GLY A 21 16.54 -1.54 -7.43
N TYR A 22 16.15 -1.87 -6.19
CA TYR A 22 15.51 -3.15 -5.89
C TYR A 22 14.09 -3.21 -6.48
N ILE A 23 13.29 -2.16 -6.28
CA ILE A 23 11.93 -2.07 -6.85
C ILE A 23 11.98 -2.17 -8.38
N LYS A 24 12.90 -1.48 -9.02
CA LYS A 24 13.10 -1.59 -10.49
C LYS A 24 13.49 -3.01 -10.92
N HIS A 25 14.32 -3.70 -10.16
CA HIS A 25 14.64 -5.11 -10.41
C HIS A 25 13.40 -5.99 -10.29
N CYS A 26 12.60 -5.82 -9.25
CA CYS A 26 11.34 -6.56 -9.05
C CYS A 26 10.36 -6.32 -10.21
N LEU A 27 10.20 -5.07 -10.64
CA LEU A 27 9.36 -4.71 -11.78
C LEU A 27 9.85 -5.41 -13.06
N ASN A 28 11.15 -5.38 -13.35
CA ASN A 28 11.73 -6.07 -14.50
C ASN A 28 11.53 -7.59 -14.44
N THR A 29 11.60 -8.16 -13.25
CA THR A 29 11.32 -9.59 -13.03
C THR A 29 9.83 -9.91 -13.30
N SER A 30 8.93 -9.03 -12.88
CA SER A 30 7.48 -9.15 -13.16
C SER A 30 7.23 -9.17 -14.68
N TYR A 31 7.85 -8.29 -15.45
CA TYR A 31 7.73 -8.32 -16.92
C TYR A 31 8.16 -9.65 -17.53
N LYS A 32 9.31 -10.16 -17.10
CA LYS A 32 9.83 -11.44 -17.59
C LYS A 32 8.87 -12.60 -17.28
N ASN A 33 8.32 -12.61 -16.08
CA ASN A 33 7.45 -13.68 -15.61
C ASN A 33 6.06 -13.61 -16.26
N LEU A 34 5.48 -12.43 -16.34
CA LEU A 34 4.13 -12.22 -16.88
C LEU A 34 4.12 -12.20 -18.42
N LYS A 35 5.27 -11.98 -19.06
CA LYS A 35 5.40 -11.85 -20.53
C LYS A 35 4.49 -10.76 -21.11
N LEU A 36 4.24 -9.71 -20.34
CA LEU A 36 3.43 -8.56 -20.73
C LEU A 36 4.29 -7.44 -21.30
N LYS A 37 3.74 -6.64 -22.20
CA LYS A 37 4.38 -5.39 -22.68
C LYS A 37 4.15 -4.23 -21.72
N THR A 38 2.98 -4.21 -21.07
CA THR A 38 2.56 -3.17 -20.14
C THR A 38 1.85 -3.81 -18.96
N ILE A 39 2.13 -3.36 -17.75
CA ILE A 39 1.40 -3.72 -16.53
C ILE A 39 0.41 -2.59 -16.23
N ASP A 40 -0.85 -2.91 -16.01
CA ASP A 40 -1.88 -1.89 -15.77
C ASP A 40 -1.67 -1.15 -14.46
N LEU A 41 -1.32 -1.87 -13.39
CA LEU A 41 -1.12 -1.26 -12.08
C LEU A 41 0.01 -1.99 -11.32
N TYR A 42 0.98 -1.23 -10.85
CA TYR A 42 2.11 -1.74 -10.06
C TYR A 42 2.03 -1.21 -8.63
N PHE A 43 2.01 -2.10 -7.65
CA PHE A 43 1.97 -1.74 -6.23
C PHE A 43 3.34 -1.86 -5.57
N LEU A 44 3.71 -0.87 -4.75
CA LEU A 44 4.73 -1.01 -3.72
C LEU A 44 4.11 -1.76 -2.54
N HIS A 45 4.64 -2.95 -2.24
CA HIS A 45 4.04 -3.86 -1.26
C HIS A 45 4.59 -3.63 0.14
N ASN A 46 3.70 -3.41 1.11
CA ASN A 46 3.96 -3.20 2.53
C ASN A 46 5.08 -2.16 2.81
N PRO A 47 5.01 -0.96 2.20
CA PRO A 47 6.06 0.04 2.38
C PRO A 47 6.24 0.45 3.85
N GLU A 48 5.19 0.37 4.67
CA GLU A 48 5.22 0.69 6.10
C GLU A 48 6.25 -0.13 6.90
N ILE A 49 6.67 -1.29 6.40
CA ILE A 49 7.72 -2.09 7.06
C ILE A 49 9.03 -1.30 7.14
N ALA A 50 9.31 -0.44 6.18
CA ALA A 50 10.51 0.37 6.18
C ALA A 50 10.56 1.38 7.35
N LEU A 51 9.40 1.81 7.86
CA LEU A 51 9.31 2.67 9.05
C LEU A 51 9.81 2.01 10.34
N ASN A 52 10.02 0.69 10.35
CA ASN A 52 10.72 0.05 11.45
C ASN A 52 12.20 0.45 11.56
N TYR A 53 12.81 0.89 10.43
CA TYR A 53 14.23 1.14 10.27
C TYR A 53 14.57 2.56 9.82
N LEU A 54 13.65 3.23 9.13
CA LEU A 54 13.78 4.61 8.67
C LEU A 54 12.97 5.53 9.57
N ASP A 55 13.45 6.74 9.74
CA ASP A 55 12.58 7.79 10.25
C ASP A 55 11.56 8.23 9.19
N PRO A 56 10.49 8.96 9.57
CA PRO A 56 9.45 9.34 8.62
C PRO A 56 9.97 10.16 7.43
N GLU A 57 10.93 11.05 7.60
CA GLU A 57 11.45 11.88 6.51
C GLU A 57 12.25 11.05 5.50
N ASP A 58 13.09 10.16 5.96
CA ASP A 58 13.83 9.22 5.11
C ASP A 58 12.89 8.25 4.37
N PHE A 59 11.83 7.81 5.04
CA PHE A 59 10.81 6.97 4.42
C PHE A 59 10.12 7.69 3.26
N TYR A 60 9.61 8.90 3.48
CA TYR A 60 8.93 9.66 2.43
C TYR A 60 9.89 10.13 1.32
N SER A 61 11.14 10.44 1.65
CA SER A 61 12.19 10.70 0.67
C SER A 61 12.44 9.48 -0.23
N THR A 62 12.47 8.28 0.37
CA THR A 62 12.60 7.02 -0.38
C THR A 62 11.37 6.74 -1.25
N LEU A 63 10.16 7.03 -0.76
CA LEU A 63 8.94 6.94 -1.56
C LEU A 63 8.99 7.88 -2.76
N LEU A 64 9.44 9.13 -2.57
CA LEU A 64 9.60 10.09 -3.67
C LEU A 64 10.50 9.55 -4.76
N GLN A 65 11.67 9.00 -4.40
CA GLN A 65 12.59 8.40 -5.37
C GLN A 65 11.93 7.24 -6.14
N ASN A 66 11.16 6.40 -5.47
CA ASN A 66 10.40 5.33 -6.11
C ASN A 66 9.32 5.89 -7.05
N PHE A 67 8.59 6.90 -6.63
CA PHE A 67 7.53 7.51 -7.44
C PHE A 67 8.11 8.19 -8.69
N VAL A 68 9.23 8.89 -8.58
CA VAL A 68 9.95 9.43 -9.75
C VAL A 68 10.31 8.31 -10.74
N MET A 69 10.83 7.19 -10.26
CA MET A 69 11.15 6.03 -11.09
C MET A 69 9.88 5.42 -11.71
N LEU A 70 8.78 5.32 -10.97
CA LEU A 70 7.51 4.77 -11.47
C LEU A 70 6.83 5.70 -12.47
N GLU A 71 6.89 7.02 -12.27
CA GLU A 71 6.44 8.01 -13.28
C GLU A 71 7.23 7.87 -14.59
N ASP A 72 8.53 7.56 -14.52
CA ASP A 72 9.35 7.24 -15.69
C ASP A 72 8.86 5.97 -16.40
N GLU A 73 8.53 4.92 -15.65
CA GLU A 73 7.97 3.69 -16.19
C GLU A 73 6.62 3.93 -16.89
N VAL A 74 5.79 4.83 -16.36
CA VAL A 74 4.55 5.26 -17.01
C VAL A 74 4.85 5.99 -18.33
N ARG A 75 5.79 6.97 -18.32
CA ARG A 75 6.17 7.70 -19.54
C ARG A 75 6.69 6.79 -20.64
N GLN A 76 7.36 5.70 -20.27
CA GLN A 76 7.83 4.68 -21.19
C GLN A 76 6.75 3.68 -21.64
N GLY A 77 5.52 3.80 -21.14
CA GLY A 77 4.41 2.90 -21.46
C GLY A 77 4.56 1.50 -20.84
N ARG A 78 5.45 1.34 -19.87
CA ARG A 78 5.72 0.05 -19.25
C ARG A 78 4.72 -0.28 -18.13
N ILE A 79 4.24 0.73 -17.40
CA ILE A 79 3.08 0.61 -16.51
C ILE A 79 2.06 1.69 -16.87
N ARG A 80 0.79 1.52 -16.50
CA ARG A 80 -0.26 2.54 -16.68
C ARG A 80 -0.49 3.39 -15.44
N GLY A 81 -0.14 2.85 -14.28
CA GLY A 81 -0.24 3.54 -13.00
C GLY A 81 0.41 2.74 -11.91
N TYR A 82 0.49 3.35 -10.73
CA TYR A 82 1.08 2.71 -9.56
C TYR A 82 0.30 3.06 -8.29
N GLY A 83 0.59 2.33 -7.20
CA GLY A 83 -0.08 2.49 -5.92
C GLY A 83 0.72 1.94 -4.75
N LEU A 84 0.12 1.98 -3.57
CA LEU A 84 0.63 1.33 -2.36
C LEU A 84 -0.27 0.16 -1.98
N ALA A 85 0.32 -0.99 -1.70
CA ALA A 85 -0.34 -2.11 -1.06
C ALA A 85 0.17 -2.22 0.37
N THR A 86 -0.70 -2.04 1.37
CA THR A 86 -0.33 -2.00 2.79
C THR A 86 -1.06 -3.07 3.58
N TRP A 87 -0.41 -3.61 4.60
CA TRP A 87 -1.11 -4.46 5.55
C TRP A 87 -1.77 -3.63 6.66
N GLN A 88 -1.01 -2.77 7.32
CA GLN A 88 -1.52 -1.96 8.44
C GLN A 88 -1.31 -0.45 8.27
N GLY A 89 -0.35 -0.01 7.48
CA GLY A 89 0.11 1.38 7.44
C GLY A 89 -0.99 2.43 7.25
N LEU A 90 -2.07 2.09 6.56
CA LEU A 90 -3.20 2.97 6.33
C LEU A 90 -4.36 2.80 7.34
N ARG A 91 -4.32 1.78 8.22
CA ARG A 91 -5.45 1.41 9.09
C ARG A 91 -5.22 1.68 10.57
N ILE A 92 -4.01 2.08 10.95
CA ILE A 92 -3.59 2.30 12.34
C ILE A 92 -3.69 3.77 12.73
N SER A 93 -3.48 4.05 14.05
CA SER A 93 -3.47 5.41 14.58
C SER A 93 -2.38 6.25 13.92
N PRO A 94 -2.63 7.55 13.65
CA PRO A 94 -1.62 8.51 13.16
C PRO A 94 -0.38 8.63 14.06
N GLU A 95 -0.51 8.29 15.35
CA GLU A 95 0.59 8.30 16.32
C GLU A 95 1.48 7.05 16.23
N SER A 96 1.02 6.04 15.47
CA SER A 96 1.76 4.78 15.34
C SER A 96 2.97 4.96 14.44
N LYS A 97 4.08 4.34 14.80
CA LYS A 97 5.35 4.42 14.05
C LYS A 97 5.21 4.07 12.56
N ASN A 98 4.37 3.09 12.26
CA ASN A 98 4.21 2.56 10.89
C ASN A 98 3.03 3.19 10.13
N TYR A 99 2.47 4.30 10.65
CA TYR A 99 1.39 5.01 9.99
C TYR A 99 1.87 5.69 8.69
N ILE A 100 1.02 5.62 7.67
CA ILE A 100 1.22 6.32 6.40
C ILE A 100 0.14 7.39 6.23
N ASP A 101 0.55 8.63 6.12
CA ASP A 101 -0.30 9.77 5.80
C ASP A 101 -0.50 9.86 4.28
N LEU A 102 -1.73 9.67 3.83
CA LEU A 102 -2.08 9.74 2.41
C LEU A 102 -1.96 11.15 1.82
N ASN A 103 -2.06 12.22 2.61
CA ASN A 103 -1.80 13.57 2.10
C ASN A 103 -0.33 13.70 1.69
N ARG A 104 0.59 13.25 2.53
CA ARG A 104 2.02 13.22 2.20
C ARG A 104 2.32 12.35 0.99
N VAL A 105 1.62 11.21 0.86
CA VAL A 105 1.76 10.33 -0.31
C VAL A 105 1.32 11.03 -1.59
N LEU A 106 0.17 11.75 -1.57
CA LEU A 106 -0.30 12.52 -2.72
C LEU A 106 0.60 13.70 -3.05
N GLU A 107 1.13 14.40 -2.04
CA GLU A 107 2.12 15.45 -2.24
C GLU A 107 3.37 14.93 -2.96
N ILE A 108 3.90 13.80 -2.51
CA ILE A 108 5.04 13.12 -3.13
C ILE A 108 4.72 12.70 -4.57
N ALA A 109 3.51 12.19 -4.84
CA ALA A 109 3.08 11.84 -6.19
C ALA A 109 3.07 13.06 -7.11
N ASN A 110 2.56 14.21 -6.63
CA ASN A 110 2.60 15.47 -7.36
C ASN A 110 4.04 15.94 -7.63
N MET A 111 4.91 15.88 -6.65
CA MET A 111 6.33 16.22 -6.80
C MET A 111 7.01 15.31 -7.83
N ALA A 112 6.80 14.01 -7.76
CA ALA A 112 7.38 13.03 -8.68
C ALA A 112 6.93 13.25 -10.13
N ALA A 113 5.69 13.68 -10.35
CA ALA A 113 5.14 14.03 -11.66
C ALA A 113 5.57 15.45 -12.14
N GLY A 114 6.35 16.20 -11.35
CA GLY A 114 6.71 17.58 -11.65
C GLY A 114 5.50 18.52 -11.61
N TYR A 115 4.59 18.30 -10.66
CA TYR A 115 3.32 19.03 -10.47
C TYR A 115 2.37 18.98 -11.67
N LYS A 116 2.53 17.94 -12.51
CA LYS A 116 1.56 17.56 -13.54
C LYS A 116 0.63 16.50 -12.95
N GLN A 117 -0.32 16.02 -13.76
CA GLN A 117 -1.14 14.88 -13.36
C GLN A 117 -0.26 13.68 -13.06
N HIS A 118 -0.26 13.22 -11.80
CA HIS A 118 0.47 12.03 -11.37
C HIS A 118 -0.29 10.75 -11.74
N ASN A 119 0.45 9.64 -11.74
CA ASN A 119 -0.08 8.32 -12.03
C ASN A 119 -0.15 7.40 -10.80
N PHE A 120 -0.13 7.97 -9.60
CA PHE A 120 -0.53 7.29 -8.38
C PHE A 120 -2.05 7.18 -8.37
N VAL A 121 -2.58 5.97 -8.61
CA VAL A 121 -3.99 5.78 -8.93
C VAL A 121 -4.76 4.95 -7.92
N GLY A 122 -4.09 4.35 -6.94
CA GLY A 122 -4.83 3.50 -6.01
C GLY A 122 -4.03 2.97 -4.84
N ILE A 123 -4.78 2.41 -3.91
CA ILE A 123 -4.29 1.75 -2.71
C ILE A 123 -4.88 0.34 -2.62
N GLU A 124 -4.14 -0.56 -1.99
CA GLU A 124 -4.61 -1.91 -1.64
C GLU A 124 -4.38 -2.13 -0.16
N LEU A 125 -5.39 -2.69 0.52
CA LEU A 125 -5.34 -2.98 1.95
C LEU A 125 -6.36 -4.08 2.30
N PRO A 126 -6.16 -4.82 3.42
CA PRO A 126 -7.12 -5.82 3.83
C PRO A 126 -8.40 -5.16 4.36
N ILE A 127 -9.55 -5.64 3.89
CA ILE A 127 -10.88 -5.31 4.44
C ILE A 127 -11.71 -6.59 4.52
N ASN A 128 -12.21 -6.86 5.72
CA ASN A 128 -13.19 -7.92 5.97
C ASN A 128 -14.01 -7.58 7.22
N VAL A 129 -14.86 -8.49 7.68
CA VAL A 129 -15.75 -8.26 8.83
C VAL A 129 -14.99 -7.96 10.13
N LEU A 130 -13.80 -8.55 10.33
CA LEU A 130 -12.96 -8.34 11.52
C LEU A 130 -11.92 -7.24 11.32
N ILE A 131 -11.52 -6.97 10.08
CA ILE A 131 -10.55 -5.95 9.70
C ILE A 131 -11.32 -4.88 8.91
N ASN A 132 -11.93 -3.92 9.61
CA ASN A 132 -12.81 -2.92 9.01
C ASN A 132 -12.37 -1.47 9.26
N GLU A 133 -11.21 -1.25 9.87
CA GLU A 133 -10.72 0.08 10.26
C GLU A 133 -10.62 1.03 9.08
N ALA A 134 -10.30 0.53 7.88
CA ALA A 134 -10.27 1.35 6.67
C ALA A 134 -11.61 2.04 6.35
N VAL A 135 -12.71 1.46 6.83
CA VAL A 135 -14.08 1.98 6.67
C VAL A 135 -14.53 2.78 7.89
N THR A 136 -14.18 2.31 9.10
CA THR A 136 -14.77 2.79 10.35
C THR A 136 -13.89 3.75 11.14
N TYR A 137 -12.55 3.75 10.90
CA TYR A 137 -11.62 4.54 11.68
C TYR A 137 -11.17 5.81 10.92
N PRO A 138 -11.50 7.03 11.43
CA PRO A 138 -11.16 8.30 10.78
C PRO A 138 -9.72 8.69 11.10
N ASN A 139 -8.76 8.09 10.42
CA ASN A 139 -7.33 8.27 10.66
C ASN A 139 -6.59 9.04 9.55
N GLN A 140 -7.30 9.48 8.51
CA GLN A 140 -6.73 10.35 7.48
C GLN A 140 -7.35 11.75 7.57
N MET A 141 -6.63 12.77 7.16
CA MET A 141 -7.17 14.15 7.16
C MET A 141 -7.58 14.56 5.75
N TYR A 142 -8.80 15.07 5.58
CA TYR A 142 -9.26 15.65 4.31
C TYR A 142 -9.89 17.02 4.59
N ASN A 143 -9.30 18.08 4.03
CA ASN A 143 -9.73 19.48 4.23
C ASN A 143 -9.93 19.84 5.70
N GLY A 144 -9.02 19.41 6.58
CA GLY A 144 -9.06 19.69 8.01
C GLY A 144 -10.02 18.81 8.81
N THR A 145 -10.69 17.83 8.18
CA THR A 145 -11.62 16.90 8.84
C THR A 145 -11.04 15.49 8.84
N PRO A 146 -11.05 14.78 9.98
CA PRO A 146 -10.70 13.37 10.02
C PRO A 146 -11.72 12.53 9.24
N VAL A 147 -11.22 11.67 8.35
CA VAL A 147 -12.04 10.77 7.52
C VAL A 147 -11.42 9.37 7.51
N SER A 148 -12.22 8.38 7.17
CA SER A 148 -11.71 7.02 6.95
C SER A 148 -10.85 6.95 5.68
N VAL A 149 -10.03 5.88 5.56
CA VAL A 149 -9.23 5.64 4.35
C VAL A 149 -10.10 5.56 3.10
N ILE A 150 -11.27 4.91 3.20
CA ILE A 150 -12.21 4.78 2.07
C ILE A 150 -12.75 6.14 1.65
N GLU A 151 -13.15 6.97 2.61
CA GLU A 151 -13.63 8.33 2.33
C GLU A 151 -12.52 9.21 1.73
N PHE A 152 -11.31 9.13 2.29
CA PHE A 152 -10.15 9.82 1.73
C PHE A 152 -9.89 9.42 0.28
N ALA A 153 -9.86 8.12 0.00
CA ALA A 153 -9.64 7.59 -1.33
C ALA A 153 -10.73 8.06 -2.32
N LYS A 154 -12.00 8.01 -1.91
CA LYS A 154 -13.14 8.51 -2.70
C LYS A 154 -12.98 9.99 -3.04
N ASN A 155 -12.65 10.82 -2.05
CA ASN A 155 -12.51 12.27 -2.22
C ASN A 155 -11.32 12.67 -3.12
N ASN A 156 -10.32 11.80 -3.22
CA ASN A 156 -9.13 12.00 -4.05
C ASN A 156 -9.11 11.15 -5.33
N ASN A 157 -10.25 10.53 -5.71
CA ASN A 157 -10.37 9.66 -6.89
C ASN A 157 -9.36 8.51 -6.93
N LEU A 158 -8.93 8.00 -5.78
CA LEU A 158 -8.09 6.82 -5.70
C LEU A 158 -8.94 5.55 -5.80
N LYS A 159 -8.45 4.58 -6.56
CA LYS A 159 -9.03 3.23 -6.59
C LYS A 159 -8.65 2.49 -5.31
N VAL A 160 -9.59 1.75 -4.75
CA VAL A 160 -9.35 0.90 -3.59
C VAL A 160 -9.46 -0.56 -4.00
N PHE A 161 -8.43 -1.31 -3.73
CA PHE A 161 -8.39 -2.76 -3.89
C PHE A 161 -8.38 -3.39 -2.50
N THR A 162 -9.13 -4.48 -2.34
CA THR A 162 -9.23 -5.14 -1.04
C THR A 162 -8.63 -6.54 -1.10
N SER A 163 -7.81 -6.85 -0.13
CA SER A 163 -7.28 -8.19 0.12
C SER A 163 -7.88 -8.80 1.37
N ASN A 164 -7.64 -10.11 1.56
CA ASN A 164 -8.05 -10.87 2.73
C ASN A 164 -9.57 -10.81 3.02
N SER A 165 -10.38 -10.66 2.00
CA SER A 165 -11.84 -10.47 2.12
C SER A 165 -12.56 -11.66 2.75
N VAL A 166 -12.03 -12.86 2.60
CA VAL A 166 -12.58 -14.13 3.15
C VAL A 166 -11.67 -14.77 4.21
N MET A 167 -10.73 -14.01 4.78
CA MET A 167 -9.87 -14.41 5.90
C MET A 167 -9.15 -15.77 5.67
N TYR A 168 -8.68 -16.02 4.44
CA TYR A 168 -8.07 -17.29 4.00
C TYR A 168 -9.00 -18.51 4.12
N GLY A 169 -10.29 -18.33 4.31
CA GLY A 169 -11.25 -19.42 4.52
C GLY A 169 -11.26 -20.01 5.93
N GLU A 170 -10.52 -19.42 6.87
CA GLU A 170 -10.31 -19.99 8.21
C GLU A 170 -11.46 -19.75 9.19
N ASP A 171 -12.48 -18.91 8.91
CA ASP A 171 -13.16 -18.28 10.03
C ASP A 171 -14.68 -18.15 10.02
N ASN A 172 -15.40 -19.16 9.58
CA ASN A 172 -16.81 -19.25 9.96
C ASN A 172 -16.98 -19.33 11.50
N GLU A 173 -16.07 -20.01 12.21
CA GLU A 173 -16.15 -20.14 13.68
C GLU A 173 -15.79 -18.82 14.39
N LYS A 174 -14.75 -18.11 13.96
CA LYS A 174 -14.37 -16.82 14.57
C LYS A 174 -15.37 -15.72 14.24
N ILE A 175 -15.90 -15.67 13.03
CA ILE A 175 -16.97 -14.74 12.64
C ILE A 175 -18.22 -15.02 13.49
N ASN A 176 -18.64 -16.27 13.63
CA ASN A 176 -19.78 -16.66 14.44
C ASN A 176 -19.59 -16.31 15.92
N SER A 177 -18.41 -16.52 16.48
CA SER A 177 -18.13 -16.18 17.89
C SER A 177 -18.10 -14.67 18.15
N HIS A 178 -17.72 -13.87 17.16
CA HIS A 178 -17.63 -12.41 17.31
C HIS A 178 -18.96 -11.69 17.09
N TYR A 179 -19.82 -12.21 16.19
CA TYR A 179 -21.08 -11.57 15.80
C TYR A 179 -22.35 -12.32 16.24
N ASN A 180 -22.23 -13.46 16.94
CA ASN A 180 -23.37 -14.27 17.36
C ASN A 180 -24.39 -14.54 16.22
N PHE A 181 -23.91 -14.85 15.04
CA PHE A 181 -24.79 -15.27 13.94
C PHE A 181 -25.35 -16.66 14.24
N ASP A 182 -26.55 -16.68 14.78
CA ASP A 182 -27.36 -17.92 14.87
C ASP A 182 -28.00 -18.15 13.50
N TYR A 183 -27.45 -19.09 12.74
CA TYR A 183 -27.97 -19.42 11.40
C TYR A 183 -29.26 -20.21 11.41
N GLY A 184 -29.87 -20.46 12.56
CA GLY A 184 -31.20 -21.08 12.64
C GLY A 184 -31.39 -22.38 11.84
N LEU A 185 -30.31 -23.10 11.55
CA LEU A 185 -30.37 -24.41 10.91
C LEU A 185 -30.67 -25.45 12.00
N SER A 186 -31.94 -25.52 12.40
CA SER A 186 -32.46 -26.68 13.12
C SER A 186 -32.45 -27.87 12.19
N SER A 187 -31.78 -28.92 12.62
CA SER A 187 -31.78 -30.28 12.08
C SER A 187 -33.19 -30.82 11.88
#